data_34288f17638dd5e07daa2d51746b3996
#
_entry.id   34288f17638dd5e07daa2d51746b3996
#
_cell.length_a   1.000
_cell.length_b   1.000
_cell.length_c   1.000
_cell.angle_alpha   90.00
_cell.angle_beta   90.00
_cell.angle_gamma   90.00
#
_symmetry.space_group_name_H-M   'P 1'
#
loop_
_entity.id
_entity.type
_entity.pdbx_description
1 polymer ?
#
loop_
_entity_poly.entity_id
_entity_poly.type
_entity_poly.pdbx_seq_one_letter_code
_entity_poly.pdbx_strand_id
1 'polypeptide(L)'
;MSRGLGDVYKRQVFGFINIPKGLLYDIVRHPLLQRLNRIKQVGLSSVVYPGAQHTRFQHSLGAFYLMSEAITQLASKGNFIFDSEAEAVQAAILLHDIGHGPFSHVLEDTIVKGVSHEEISLMLMERMNREMNGQLSLAIQIFKDEYPKRFLHQLVSGQLDMDRLDYLRRDSFYTGVSEGNIGSARIIKMLDVADDHLVVESKGIYSIENFLTARRLMYWQVYLHKTSVAYERMLISALLRAKELASKGVELFASPALKFFLYNHIDPEVFYNNPDCLENFIQLDDNDIWTALKVWSTHTDKVLSTLSLGMINRNIFKVE
;
A
#
# COMPACT_ATOMS: atom_id res chain seq x y z
N MET A 1 27.39 16.88 -17.84
CA MET A 1 27.86 15.85 -16.91
C MET A 1 26.91 14.67 -17.03
N SER A 2 27.41 13.48 -17.36
CA SER A 2 26.59 12.27 -17.46
C SER A 2 26.01 11.96 -16.07
N ARG A 3 24.70 12.13 -15.86
CA ARG A 3 24.00 11.61 -14.69
C ARG A 3 24.09 10.09 -14.81
N GLY A 4 24.90 9.48 -13.94
CA GLY A 4 25.10 8.03 -13.94
C GLY A 4 23.77 7.33 -13.79
N LEU A 5 23.60 6.22 -14.52
CA LEU A 5 22.41 5.37 -14.48
C LEU A 5 22.12 4.96 -13.03
N GLY A 6 20.90 5.20 -12.58
CA GLY A 6 20.35 4.63 -11.35
C GLY A 6 19.98 3.15 -11.53
N ASP A 7 19.32 2.55 -10.53
CA ASP A 7 18.82 1.18 -10.68
C ASP A 7 17.68 1.12 -11.71
N VAL A 8 17.67 0.02 -12.48
CA VAL A 8 16.64 -0.28 -13.47
C VAL A 8 15.82 -1.46 -12.98
N TYR A 9 14.55 -1.23 -12.66
CA TYR A 9 13.63 -2.32 -12.30
C TYR A 9 12.89 -2.84 -13.52
N LYS A 10 12.98 -4.15 -13.77
CA LYS A 10 12.18 -4.85 -14.79
C LYS A 10 10.79 -5.12 -14.24
N ARG A 11 9.75 -4.72 -14.96
CA ARG A 11 8.37 -4.89 -14.51
C ARG A 11 7.46 -5.46 -15.59
N GLN A 12 6.56 -6.34 -15.15
CA GLN A 12 5.60 -7.00 -16.05
C GLN A 12 4.51 -6.05 -16.56
N VAL A 13 4.15 -5.00 -15.80
CA VAL A 13 3.03 -4.10 -16.15
C VAL A 13 3.49 -2.89 -16.97
N PHE A 14 4.63 -2.26 -16.64
CA PHE A 14 5.10 -1.01 -17.27
C PHE A 14 6.49 -1.09 -17.93
N GLY A 15 7.04 -2.28 -18.11
CA GLY A 15 8.37 -2.42 -18.68
C GLY A 15 9.51 -2.01 -17.73
N PHE A 16 10.45 -1.22 -18.22
CA PHE A 16 11.59 -0.76 -17.43
C PHE A 16 11.29 0.55 -16.71
N ILE A 17 11.60 0.61 -15.42
CA ILE A 17 11.49 1.82 -14.60
C ILE A 17 12.89 2.25 -14.19
N ASN A 18 13.29 3.46 -14.62
CA ASN A 18 14.57 4.05 -14.25
C ASN A 18 14.38 4.91 -13.00
N ILE A 19 15.14 4.66 -11.96
CA ILE A 19 15.20 5.48 -10.76
C ILE A 19 16.41 6.40 -10.87
N PRO A 20 16.24 7.72 -10.92
CA PRO A 20 17.38 8.65 -10.98
C PRO A 20 18.19 8.57 -9.68
N LYS A 21 19.52 8.76 -9.78
CA LYS A 21 20.38 8.88 -8.60
C LYS A 21 20.00 10.11 -7.78
N GLY A 22 20.19 10.04 -6.47
CA GLY A 22 19.85 11.09 -5.51
C GLY A 22 18.74 10.65 -4.58
N LEU A 23 17.92 11.58 -4.12
CA LEU A 23 16.88 11.34 -3.12
C LEU A 23 15.98 10.15 -3.44
N LEU A 24 15.46 10.07 -4.66
CA LEU A 24 14.55 8.99 -5.07
C LEU A 24 15.23 7.61 -5.04
N TYR A 25 16.49 7.55 -5.42
CA TYR A 25 17.27 6.32 -5.33
C TYR A 25 17.50 5.89 -3.88
N ASP A 26 17.82 6.83 -3.00
CA ASP A 26 18.04 6.59 -1.59
C ASP A 26 16.74 6.13 -0.90
N ILE A 27 15.59 6.74 -1.24
CA ILE A 27 14.26 6.31 -0.80
C ILE A 27 13.99 4.86 -1.23
N VAL A 28 14.23 4.52 -2.50
CA VAL A 28 13.93 3.17 -3.01
C VAL A 28 14.78 2.10 -2.30
N ARG A 29 16.00 2.42 -1.94
CA ARG A 29 16.89 1.50 -1.20
C ARG A 29 16.67 1.50 0.32
N HIS A 30 15.89 2.44 0.83
CA HIS A 30 15.67 2.56 2.27
C HIS A 30 14.97 1.30 2.82
N PRO A 31 15.42 0.75 3.97
CA PRO A 31 14.85 -0.48 4.56
C PRO A 31 13.33 -0.43 4.77
N LEU A 32 12.80 0.75 5.15
CA LEU A 32 11.35 0.94 5.35
C LEU A 32 10.56 0.74 4.05
N LEU A 33 11.04 1.24 2.91
CA LEU A 33 10.37 0.99 1.62
C LEU A 33 10.62 -0.45 1.15
N GLN A 34 11.82 -1.01 1.36
CA GLN A 34 12.14 -2.40 1.01
C GLN A 34 11.30 -3.42 1.79
N ARG A 35 10.80 -3.06 2.99
CA ARG A 35 9.83 -3.86 3.75
C ARG A 35 8.60 -4.22 2.93
N LEU A 36 8.13 -3.31 2.07
CA LEU A 36 6.96 -3.52 1.22
C LEU A 36 7.11 -4.68 0.21
N ASN A 37 8.32 -5.19 -0.03
CA ASN A 37 8.55 -6.42 -0.79
C ASN A 37 7.97 -7.67 -0.11
N ARG A 38 7.74 -7.63 1.18
CA ARG A 38 7.23 -8.74 1.99
C ARG A 38 5.77 -8.60 2.37
N ILE A 39 5.09 -7.56 1.84
CA ILE A 39 3.67 -7.29 2.06
C ILE A 39 2.95 -7.32 0.72
N LYS A 40 1.97 -8.22 0.57
CA LYS A 40 1.19 -8.35 -0.65
C LYS A 40 0.19 -7.20 -0.81
N GLN A 41 0.04 -6.72 -2.05
CA GLN A 41 -0.86 -5.61 -2.37
C GLN A 41 -2.34 -5.95 -2.07
N VAL A 42 -2.81 -7.09 -2.55
CA VAL A 42 -4.22 -7.49 -2.41
C VAL A 42 -4.43 -8.51 -1.30
N GLY A 43 -3.52 -8.55 -0.32
CA GLY A 43 -3.65 -9.36 0.89
C GLY A 43 -3.97 -10.82 0.62
N LEU A 44 -5.14 -11.27 1.12
CA LEU A 44 -5.61 -12.66 1.03
C LEU A 44 -6.34 -13.00 -0.28
N SER A 45 -6.51 -12.06 -1.20
CA SER A 45 -7.23 -12.32 -2.47
C SER A 45 -6.57 -13.39 -3.34
N SER A 46 -5.30 -13.72 -3.08
CA SER A 46 -4.62 -14.85 -3.70
C SER A 46 -5.30 -16.21 -3.44
N VAL A 47 -6.18 -16.32 -2.45
CA VAL A 47 -6.99 -17.51 -2.20
C VAL A 47 -7.99 -17.78 -3.35
N VAL A 48 -8.42 -16.73 -4.05
CA VAL A 48 -9.30 -16.78 -5.22
C VAL A 48 -8.49 -16.64 -6.51
N TYR A 49 -7.53 -15.73 -6.51
CA TYR A 49 -6.68 -15.39 -7.64
C TYR A 49 -5.23 -15.79 -7.37
N PRO A 50 -4.81 -17.04 -7.63
CA PRO A 50 -3.47 -17.54 -7.26
C PRO A 50 -2.30 -16.74 -7.85
N GLY A 51 -2.53 -16.06 -8.99
CA GLY A 51 -1.56 -15.17 -9.63
C GLY A 51 -1.34 -13.83 -8.90
N ALA A 52 -2.25 -13.44 -8.01
CA ALA A 52 -2.19 -12.17 -7.28
C ALA A 52 -1.17 -12.22 -6.13
N GLN A 53 0.10 -12.32 -6.47
CA GLN A 53 1.23 -12.42 -5.54
C GLN A 53 2.10 -11.16 -5.50
N HIS A 54 1.74 -10.12 -6.25
CA HIS A 54 2.49 -8.87 -6.31
C HIS A 54 2.46 -8.12 -4.98
N THR A 55 3.52 -7.36 -4.76
CA THR A 55 3.78 -6.70 -3.49
C THR A 55 3.49 -5.21 -3.55
N ARG A 56 3.32 -4.57 -2.38
CA ARG A 56 3.18 -3.11 -2.27
C ARG A 56 4.40 -2.37 -2.80
N PHE A 57 5.60 -2.93 -2.68
CA PHE A 57 6.79 -2.37 -3.30
C PHE A 57 6.66 -2.26 -4.82
N GLN A 58 6.13 -3.30 -5.47
CA GLN A 58 5.89 -3.28 -6.91
C GLN A 58 4.85 -2.23 -7.31
N HIS A 59 3.82 -2.04 -6.48
CA HIS A 59 2.83 -0.99 -6.63
C HIS A 59 3.46 0.40 -6.48
N SER A 60 4.17 0.68 -5.39
CA SER A 60 4.83 1.98 -5.16
C SER A 60 5.72 2.41 -6.32
N LEU A 61 6.52 1.47 -6.86
CA LEU A 61 7.33 1.77 -8.04
C LEU A 61 6.51 1.98 -9.33
N GLY A 62 5.35 1.35 -9.46
CA GLY A 62 4.45 1.57 -10.60
C GLY A 62 3.74 2.91 -10.53
N ALA A 63 3.25 3.27 -9.35
CA ALA A 63 2.68 4.57 -9.08
C ALA A 63 3.71 5.69 -9.31
N PHE A 64 4.97 5.48 -8.90
CA PHE A 64 6.09 6.38 -9.22
C PHE A 64 6.30 6.54 -10.73
N TYR A 65 6.27 5.45 -11.49
CA TYR A 65 6.40 5.53 -12.95
C TYR A 65 5.27 6.38 -13.57
N LEU A 66 4.03 6.13 -13.18
CA LEU A 66 2.88 6.91 -13.67
C LEU A 66 2.95 8.38 -13.24
N MET A 67 3.46 8.65 -12.03
CA MET A 67 3.71 10.02 -11.55
C MET A 67 4.72 10.75 -12.44
N SER A 68 5.81 10.08 -12.82
CA SER A 68 6.82 10.65 -13.71
C SER A 68 6.24 11.00 -15.07
N GLU A 69 5.39 10.13 -15.64
CA GLU A 69 4.67 10.38 -16.89
C GLU A 69 3.68 11.55 -16.75
N ALA A 70 2.95 11.62 -15.63
CA ALA A 70 1.98 12.68 -15.38
C ALA A 70 2.66 14.06 -15.27
N ILE A 71 3.76 14.16 -14.52
CA ILE A 71 4.55 15.40 -14.38
C ILE A 71 5.06 15.84 -15.76
N THR A 72 5.65 14.94 -16.52
CA THR A 72 6.16 15.21 -17.87
C THR A 72 5.04 15.72 -18.78
N GLN A 73 3.87 15.09 -18.72
CA GLN A 73 2.71 15.48 -19.53
C GLN A 73 2.18 16.85 -19.13
N LEU A 74 2.01 17.13 -17.84
CA LEU A 74 1.54 18.43 -17.35
C LEU A 74 2.53 19.56 -17.71
N ALA A 75 3.82 19.34 -17.53
CA ALA A 75 4.85 20.30 -17.91
C ALA A 75 4.84 20.58 -19.43
N SER A 76 4.62 19.56 -20.26
CA SER A 76 4.52 19.72 -21.73
C SER A 76 3.33 20.57 -22.18
N LYS A 77 2.30 20.70 -21.33
CA LYS A 77 1.13 21.55 -21.56
C LYS A 77 1.30 22.98 -21.04
N GLY A 78 2.47 23.30 -20.50
CA GLY A 78 2.79 24.64 -19.99
C GLY A 78 2.47 24.84 -18.51
N ASN A 79 2.08 23.79 -17.79
CA ASN A 79 1.94 23.87 -16.34
C ASN A 79 3.33 23.91 -15.70
N PHE A 80 3.60 25.00 -14.97
CA PHE A 80 4.91 25.21 -14.39
C PHE A 80 5.10 24.36 -13.12
N ILE A 81 6.05 23.43 -13.17
CA ILE A 81 6.44 22.57 -12.06
C ILE A 81 7.95 22.69 -11.87
N PHE A 82 8.40 23.13 -10.68
CA PHE A 82 9.82 23.18 -10.35
C PHE A 82 10.42 21.76 -10.26
N ASP A 83 11.71 21.62 -10.54
CA ASP A 83 12.41 20.32 -10.38
C ASP A 83 12.28 19.78 -8.94
N SER A 84 12.32 20.66 -7.93
CA SER A 84 12.11 20.28 -6.53
C SER A 84 10.69 19.81 -6.24
N GLU A 85 9.67 20.38 -6.88
CA GLU A 85 8.28 19.92 -6.76
C GLU A 85 8.09 18.56 -7.43
N ALA A 86 8.69 18.39 -8.61
CA ALA A 86 8.68 17.12 -9.35
C ALA A 86 9.31 15.98 -8.52
N GLU A 87 10.49 16.23 -7.94
CA GLU A 87 11.15 15.25 -7.06
C GLU A 87 10.34 14.97 -5.80
N ALA A 88 9.76 16.01 -5.19
CA ALA A 88 8.97 15.88 -3.96
C ALA A 88 7.66 15.09 -4.17
N VAL A 89 6.91 15.34 -5.24
CA VAL A 89 5.67 14.59 -5.51
C VAL A 89 5.98 13.14 -5.91
N GLN A 90 7.11 12.90 -6.59
CA GLN A 90 7.62 11.55 -6.85
C GLN A 90 8.02 10.82 -5.55
N ALA A 91 8.65 11.52 -4.61
CA ALA A 91 8.94 10.96 -3.29
C ALA A 91 7.65 10.68 -2.49
N ALA A 92 6.67 11.58 -2.54
CA ALA A 92 5.38 11.40 -1.88
C ALA A 92 4.66 10.15 -2.37
N ILE A 93 4.58 9.94 -3.70
CA ILE A 93 3.91 8.74 -4.25
C ILE A 93 4.71 7.45 -4.00
N LEU A 94 6.04 7.49 -3.91
CA LEU A 94 6.82 6.32 -3.50
C LEU A 94 6.51 5.89 -2.07
N LEU A 95 6.21 6.85 -1.20
CA LEU A 95 6.06 6.64 0.24
C LEU A 95 4.60 6.59 0.71
N HIS A 96 3.60 6.82 -0.16
CA HIS A 96 2.20 6.94 0.26
C HIS A 96 1.69 5.70 1.00
N ASP A 97 2.13 4.51 0.60
CA ASP A 97 1.72 3.20 1.14
C ASP A 97 2.69 2.61 2.18
N ILE A 98 3.73 3.36 2.60
CA ILE A 98 4.80 2.84 3.46
C ILE A 98 4.28 2.41 4.85
N GLY A 99 3.15 2.95 5.30
CA GLY A 99 2.50 2.66 6.56
C GLY A 99 1.62 1.42 6.57
N HIS A 100 1.45 0.73 5.45
CA HIS A 100 0.69 -0.51 5.45
C HIS A 100 1.38 -1.64 6.20
N GLY A 101 0.60 -2.36 7.02
CA GLY A 101 0.99 -3.61 7.65
C GLY A 101 0.65 -4.85 6.82
N PRO A 102 1.03 -6.06 7.28
CA PRO A 102 0.63 -7.31 6.65
C PRO A 102 -0.90 -7.42 6.62
N PHE A 103 -1.43 -7.86 5.46
CA PHE A 103 -2.88 -7.99 5.22
C PHE A 103 -3.68 -6.70 5.49
N SER A 104 -3.00 -5.55 5.49
CA SER A 104 -3.58 -4.20 5.54
C SER A 104 -4.71 -4.02 6.58
N HIS A 105 -5.95 -3.96 6.14
CA HIS A 105 -7.11 -3.69 6.99
C HIS A 105 -7.33 -4.72 8.10
N VAL A 106 -6.84 -5.96 7.95
CA VAL A 106 -6.95 -6.98 9.01
C VAL A 106 -6.20 -6.55 10.27
N LEU A 107 -5.02 -5.94 10.13
CA LEU A 107 -4.26 -5.47 11.29
C LEU A 107 -4.87 -4.21 11.91
N GLU A 108 -5.38 -3.29 11.10
CA GLU A 108 -6.07 -2.08 11.57
C GLU A 108 -7.30 -2.44 12.43
N ASP A 109 -8.00 -3.54 12.09
CA ASP A 109 -9.16 -4.02 12.85
C ASP A 109 -8.80 -4.85 14.10
N THR A 110 -7.55 -5.34 14.23
CA THR A 110 -7.20 -6.35 15.26
C THR A 110 -6.05 -5.95 16.17
N ILE A 111 -4.91 -5.56 15.59
CA ILE A 111 -3.65 -5.43 16.32
C ILE A 111 -3.32 -3.97 16.60
N VAL A 112 -3.56 -3.07 15.65
CA VAL A 112 -3.28 -1.63 15.73
C VAL A 112 -4.60 -0.86 15.55
N LYS A 113 -5.57 -1.18 16.37
CA LYS A 113 -6.94 -0.68 16.22
C LYS A 113 -7.02 0.84 16.35
N GLY A 114 -7.60 1.48 15.33
CA GLY A 114 -7.88 2.93 15.33
C GLY A 114 -6.72 3.81 14.89
N VAL A 115 -5.63 3.24 14.37
CA VAL A 115 -4.54 3.97 13.73
C VAL A 115 -4.54 3.62 12.24
N SER A 116 -4.71 4.60 11.38
CA SER A 116 -4.75 4.39 9.94
C SER A 116 -3.36 4.19 9.34
N HIS A 117 -3.28 3.45 8.21
CA HIS A 117 -2.03 3.31 7.48
C HIS A 117 -1.51 4.66 6.93
N GLU A 118 -2.38 5.63 6.68
CA GLU A 118 -2.00 6.98 6.25
C GLU A 118 -1.26 7.73 7.36
N GLU A 119 -1.75 7.65 8.61
CA GLU A 119 -1.07 8.22 9.77
C GLU A 119 0.28 7.55 10.03
N ILE A 120 0.35 6.23 9.91
CA ILE A 120 1.63 5.49 10.02
C ILE A 120 2.56 5.86 8.86
N SER A 121 2.05 6.03 7.64
CA SER A 121 2.85 6.51 6.51
C SER A 121 3.49 7.87 6.82
N LEU A 122 2.71 8.79 7.38
CA LEU A 122 3.21 10.11 7.76
C LEU A 122 4.30 10.00 8.85
N MET A 123 4.08 9.21 9.90
CA MET A 123 5.09 8.99 10.95
C MET A 123 6.41 8.44 10.37
N LEU A 124 6.31 7.50 9.43
CA LEU A 124 7.49 6.92 8.77
C LEU A 124 8.17 7.91 7.82
N MET A 125 7.41 8.70 7.07
CA MET A 125 7.96 9.79 6.24
C MET A 125 8.69 10.83 7.08
N GLU A 126 8.15 11.24 8.23
CA GLU A 126 8.79 12.16 9.15
C GLU A 126 10.07 11.57 9.76
N ARG A 127 10.08 10.27 10.09
CA ARG A 127 11.28 9.58 10.52
C ARG A 127 12.36 9.60 9.43
N MET A 128 12.02 9.17 8.21
CA MET A 128 12.94 9.20 7.07
C MET A 128 13.44 10.63 6.78
N ASN A 129 12.57 11.63 6.93
CA ASN A 129 12.95 13.03 6.74
C ASN A 129 14.05 13.47 7.72
N ARG A 130 13.97 13.05 8.99
CA ARG A 130 15.05 13.31 9.97
C ARG A 130 16.34 12.58 9.57
N GLU A 131 16.26 11.32 9.16
CA GLU A 131 17.43 10.52 8.73
C GLU A 131 18.07 11.09 7.45
N MET A 132 17.27 11.71 6.57
CA MET A 132 17.70 12.33 5.30
C MET A 132 17.91 13.85 5.40
N ASN A 133 18.15 14.39 6.60
CA ASN A 133 18.47 15.80 6.82
C ASN A 133 17.45 16.79 6.24
N GLY A 134 16.16 16.49 6.31
CA GLY A 134 15.07 17.37 5.89
C GLY A 134 14.71 17.31 4.41
N GLN A 135 15.29 16.41 3.63
CA GLN A 135 15.08 16.34 2.17
C GLN A 135 13.65 15.93 1.78
N LEU A 136 12.87 15.33 2.68
CA LEU A 136 11.48 14.93 2.44
C LEU A 136 10.45 15.99 2.87
N SER A 137 10.88 17.15 3.38
CA SER A 137 9.96 18.15 3.94
C SER A 137 8.89 18.60 2.94
N LEU A 138 9.27 18.85 1.68
CA LEU A 138 8.32 19.23 0.63
C LEU A 138 7.39 18.07 0.25
N ALA A 139 7.90 16.85 0.19
CA ALA A 139 7.10 15.66 -0.08
C ALA A 139 6.03 15.44 1.00
N ILE A 140 6.36 15.67 2.26
CA ILE A 140 5.43 15.59 3.40
C ILE A 140 4.35 16.67 3.29
N GLN A 141 4.71 17.92 2.95
CA GLN A 141 3.72 19.00 2.74
C GLN A 141 2.74 18.67 1.61
N ILE A 142 3.25 18.12 0.50
CA ILE A 142 2.40 17.68 -0.62
C ILE A 142 1.49 16.52 -0.18
N PHE A 143 2.03 15.54 0.53
CA PHE A 143 1.25 14.40 1.03
C PHE A 143 0.12 14.84 1.97
N LYS A 144 0.34 15.84 2.82
CA LYS A 144 -0.63 16.39 3.78
C LYS A 144 -1.62 17.40 3.20
N ASP A 145 -1.57 17.71 1.89
CA ASP A 145 -2.33 18.79 1.24
C ASP A 145 -2.06 20.19 1.88
N GLU A 146 -0.85 20.38 2.39
CA GLU A 146 -0.41 21.65 2.99
C GLU A 146 0.39 22.54 2.02
N TYR A 147 0.69 22.03 0.81
CA TYR A 147 1.42 22.76 -0.22
C TYR A 147 0.48 23.57 -1.13
N PRO A 148 0.82 24.82 -1.50
CA PRO A 148 -0.09 25.69 -2.23
C PRO A 148 -0.61 25.14 -3.55
N LYS A 149 0.22 24.42 -4.32
CA LYS A 149 -0.20 23.77 -5.58
C LYS A 149 -0.96 22.47 -5.30
N ARG A 150 -2.27 22.58 -5.13
CA ARG A 150 -3.14 21.46 -4.75
C ARG A 150 -3.16 20.31 -5.75
N PHE A 151 -2.98 20.60 -7.03
CA PHE A 151 -2.96 19.53 -8.04
C PHE A 151 -1.82 18.51 -7.80
N LEU A 152 -0.72 18.90 -7.14
CA LEU A 152 0.35 17.96 -6.78
C LEU A 152 -0.12 16.94 -5.74
N HIS A 153 -0.85 17.37 -4.72
CA HIS A 153 -1.50 16.44 -3.79
C HIS A 153 -2.53 15.57 -4.50
N GLN A 154 -3.34 16.14 -5.39
CA GLN A 154 -4.36 15.40 -6.14
C GLN A 154 -3.78 14.31 -7.05
N LEU A 155 -2.53 14.45 -7.49
CA LEU A 155 -1.81 13.38 -8.20
C LEU A 155 -1.43 12.21 -7.28
N VAL A 156 -1.24 12.46 -5.96
CA VAL A 156 -0.89 11.45 -4.96
C VAL A 156 -2.15 10.82 -4.36
N SER A 157 -3.11 11.67 -3.96
CA SER A 157 -4.37 11.27 -3.30
C SER A 157 -5.53 12.11 -3.85
N GLY A 158 -6.28 11.58 -4.79
CA GLY A 158 -7.41 12.25 -5.44
C GLY A 158 -8.39 11.24 -6.03
N GLN A 159 -9.30 11.70 -6.88
CA GLN A 159 -10.24 10.79 -7.56
C GLN A 159 -9.60 10.08 -8.75
N LEU A 160 -8.57 10.67 -9.33
CA LEU A 160 -7.85 10.19 -10.50
C LEU A 160 -6.34 10.34 -10.28
N ASP A 161 -5.85 9.73 -9.20
CA ASP A 161 -4.46 9.77 -8.79
C ASP A 161 -3.63 8.62 -9.39
N MET A 162 -2.33 8.71 -9.23
CA MET A 162 -1.39 7.72 -9.77
C MET A 162 -1.42 6.41 -9.00
N ASP A 163 -1.85 6.42 -7.74
CA ASP A 163 -2.13 5.24 -6.93
C ASP A 163 -3.23 4.40 -7.59
N ARG A 164 -4.42 4.98 -7.82
CA ARG A 164 -5.56 4.28 -8.44
C ARG A 164 -5.25 3.79 -9.85
N LEU A 165 -4.54 4.59 -10.63
CA LEU A 165 -4.15 4.20 -11.98
C LEU A 165 -3.17 3.04 -12.00
N ASP A 166 -2.28 2.91 -11.01
CA ASP A 166 -1.39 1.75 -10.91
C ASP A 166 -2.14 0.52 -10.40
N TYR A 167 -2.80 0.62 -9.22
CA TYR A 167 -3.33 -0.60 -8.62
C TYR A 167 -4.44 -1.24 -9.46
N LEU A 168 -5.33 -0.47 -10.08
CA LEU A 168 -6.36 -1.04 -10.93
C LEU A 168 -5.76 -1.84 -12.08
N ARG A 169 -4.78 -1.28 -12.77
CA ARG A 169 -4.11 -1.96 -13.88
C ARG A 169 -3.27 -3.14 -13.41
N ARG A 170 -2.57 -2.99 -12.31
CA ARG A 170 -1.70 -4.03 -11.74
C ARG A 170 -2.51 -5.20 -11.21
N ASP A 171 -3.54 -4.92 -10.43
CA ASP A 171 -4.40 -5.96 -9.86
C ASP A 171 -5.17 -6.70 -10.97
N SER A 172 -5.66 -6.00 -11.99
CA SER A 172 -6.22 -6.61 -13.21
C SER A 172 -5.24 -7.59 -13.85
N PHE A 173 -3.99 -7.18 -14.04
CA PHE A 173 -2.96 -8.02 -14.65
C PHE A 173 -2.69 -9.29 -13.81
N TYR A 174 -2.50 -9.16 -12.50
CA TYR A 174 -2.14 -10.28 -11.65
C TYR A 174 -3.30 -11.18 -11.24
N THR A 175 -4.52 -10.65 -11.20
CA THR A 175 -5.73 -11.46 -10.96
C THR A 175 -6.25 -12.12 -12.23
N GLY A 176 -5.90 -11.59 -13.41
CA GLY A 176 -6.46 -12.01 -14.69
C GLY A 176 -7.88 -11.47 -14.95
N VAL A 177 -8.34 -10.51 -14.14
CA VAL A 177 -9.65 -9.86 -14.30
C VAL A 177 -9.54 -8.73 -15.32
N SER A 178 -9.98 -8.98 -16.55
CA SER A 178 -9.79 -8.08 -17.70
C SER A 178 -10.55 -6.75 -17.57
N GLU A 179 -11.60 -6.72 -16.77
CA GLU A 179 -12.44 -5.53 -16.52
C GLU A 179 -11.68 -4.39 -15.85
N GLY A 180 -10.62 -4.70 -15.14
CA GLY A 180 -9.72 -3.70 -14.53
C GLY A 180 -8.71 -3.08 -15.50
N ASN A 181 -8.72 -3.49 -16.78
CA ASN A 181 -7.79 -2.94 -17.75
C ASN A 181 -8.17 -1.53 -18.18
N ILE A 182 -7.48 -0.55 -17.65
CA ILE A 182 -7.67 0.88 -17.93
C ILE A 182 -6.55 1.42 -18.82
N GLY A 183 -6.92 2.37 -19.67
CA GLY A 183 -5.98 3.09 -20.54
C GLY A 183 -5.20 4.18 -19.79
N SER A 184 -4.43 3.85 -18.75
CA SER A 184 -3.75 4.82 -17.90
C SER A 184 -2.90 5.84 -18.68
N ALA A 185 -2.18 5.41 -19.73
CA ALA A 185 -1.39 6.31 -20.58
C ALA A 185 -2.27 7.35 -21.30
N ARG A 186 -3.46 6.96 -21.76
CA ARG A 186 -4.42 7.90 -22.38
C ARG A 186 -5.00 8.86 -21.36
N ILE A 187 -5.33 8.36 -20.16
CA ILE A 187 -5.83 9.19 -19.06
C ILE A 187 -4.79 10.26 -18.73
N ILE A 188 -3.54 9.86 -18.46
CA ILE A 188 -2.44 10.80 -18.18
C ILE A 188 -2.28 11.85 -19.29
N LYS A 189 -2.37 11.44 -20.54
CA LYS A 189 -2.29 12.36 -21.69
C LYS A 189 -3.42 13.40 -21.68
N MET A 190 -4.56 13.11 -21.10
CA MET A 190 -5.71 14.01 -21.00
C MET A 190 -5.71 14.87 -19.72
N LEU A 191 -4.80 14.61 -18.77
CA LEU A 191 -4.66 15.45 -17.58
C LEU A 191 -4.21 16.85 -17.92
N ASP A 192 -4.74 17.82 -17.20
CA ASP A 192 -4.33 19.23 -17.24
C ASP A 192 -4.56 19.88 -15.87
N VAL A 193 -4.21 21.15 -15.71
CA VAL A 193 -4.44 21.94 -14.49
C VAL A 193 -5.27 23.16 -14.83
N ALA A 194 -6.32 23.41 -14.06
CA ALA A 194 -7.12 24.63 -14.14
C ALA A 194 -7.42 25.11 -12.71
N ASP A 195 -7.19 26.39 -12.45
CA ASP A 195 -7.40 27.00 -11.14
C ASP A 195 -6.73 26.21 -10.01
N ASP A 196 -5.49 25.76 -10.24
CA ASP A 196 -4.68 24.95 -9.31
C ASP A 196 -5.25 23.57 -8.99
N HIS A 197 -6.23 23.09 -9.76
CA HIS A 197 -6.82 21.76 -9.62
C HIS A 197 -6.51 20.88 -10.82
N LEU A 198 -6.33 19.58 -10.54
CA LEU A 198 -6.19 18.57 -11.58
C LEU A 198 -7.52 18.40 -12.32
N VAL A 199 -7.48 18.55 -13.63
CA VAL A 199 -8.64 18.42 -14.50
C VAL A 199 -8.36 17.46 -15.65
N VAL A 200 -9.40 17.04 -16.36
CA VAL A 200 -9.30 16.20 -17.55
C VAL A 200 -9.90 16.91 -18.73
N GLU A 201 -9.19 16.98 -19.85
CA GLU A 201 -9.73 17.53 -21.09
C GLU A 201 -10.99 16.79 -21.53
N SER A 202 -11.98 17.51 -22.06
CA SER A 202 -13.30 16.96 -22.45
C SER A 202 -13.21 15.76 -23.40
N LYS A 203 -12.20 15.73 -24.28
CA LYS A 203 -11.93 14.57 -25.18
C LYS A 203 -11.50 13.29 -24.44
N GLY A 204 -11.21 13.38 -23.14
CA GLY A 204 -10.87 12.25 -22.27
C GLY A 204 -12.07 11.58 -21.62
N ILE A 205 -13.30 12.09 -21.77
CA ILE A 205 -14.48 11.66 -21.01
C ILE A 205 -14.72 10.14 -21.05
N TYR A 206 -14.62 9.52 -22.23
CA TYR A 206 -14.79 8.06 -22.36
C TYR A 206 -13.73 7.25 -21.62
N SER A 207 -12.51 7.79 -21.48
CA SER A 207 -11.46 7.14 -20.70
C SER A 207 -11.75 7.20 -19.21
N ILE A 208 -12.36 8.28 -18.74
CA ILE A 208 -12.80 8.44 -17.35
C ILE A 208 -14.01 7.56 -17.05
N GLU A 209 -15.00 7.47 -17.95
CA GLU A 209 -16.13 6.55 -17.81
C GLU A 209 -15.64 5.09 -17.71
N ASN A 210 -14.70 4.70 -18.58
CA ASN A 210 -14.08 3.37 -18.51
C ASN A 210 -13.35 3.15 -17.20
N PHE A 211 -12.58 4.13 -16.72
CA PHE A 211 -11.89 4.07 -15.42
C PHE A 211 -12.87 3.87 -14.26
N LEU A 212 -13.95 4.63 -14.20
CA LEU A 212 -14.97 4.51 -13.16
C LEU A 212 -15.69 3.15 -13.20
N THR A 213 -15.97 2.66 -14.41
CA THR A 213 -16.57 1.34 -14.60
C THR A 213 -15.61 0.22 -14.19
N ALA A 214 -14.36 0.28 -14.63
CA ALA A 214 -13.33 -0.67 -14.27
C ALA A 214 -13.10 -0.72 -12.75
N ARG A 215 -13.01 0.45 -12.11
CA ARG A 215 -12.90 0.55 -10.64
C ARG A 215 -14.05 -0.16 -9.94
N ARG A 216 -15.29 0.12 -10.34
CA ARG A 216 -16.47 -0.53 -9.77
C ARG A 216 -16.43 -2.05 -9.94
N LEU A 217 -16.08 -2.53 -11.12
CA LEU A 217 -16.02 -3.97 -11.40
C LEU A 217 -14.89 -4.66 -10.62
N MET A 218 -13.73 -4.04 -10.50
CA MET A 218 -12.65 -4.56 -9.67
C MET A 218 -13.02 -4.65 -8.18
N TYR A 219 -13.77 -3.66 -7.66
CA TYR A 219 -14.29 -3.74 -6.29
C TYR A 219 -15.18 -4.97 -6.11
N TRP A 220 -16.07 -5.24 -7.03
CA TRP A 220 -17.00 -6.38 -6.94
C TRP A 220 -16.32 -7.72 -7.15
N GLN A 221 -15.46 -7.81 -8.15
CA GLN A 221 -14.86 -9.08 -8.53
C GLN A 221 -13.64 -9.45 -7.68
N VAL A 222 -12.85 -8.47 -7.27
CA VAL A 222 -11.56 -8.71 -6.57
C VAL A 222 -11.63 -8.34 -5.11
N TYR A 223 -11.82 -7.04 -4.80
CA TYR A 223 -11.62 -6.54 -3.43
C TYR A 223 -12.75 -6.97 -2.48
N LEU A 224 -13.98 -7.04 -2.96
CA LEU A 224 -15.14 -7.48 -2.20
C LEU A 224 -15.59 -8.89 -2.58
N HIS A 225 -14.72 -9.70 -3.20
CA HIS A 225 -15.07 -11.08 -3.51
C HIS A 225 -15.40 -11.84 -2.23
N LYS A 226 -16.59 -12.44 -2.17
CA LYS A 226 -17.12 -13.09 -0.95
C LYS A 226 -16.16 -14.08 -0.29
N THR A 227 -15.40 -14.84 -1.08
CA THR A 227 -14.43 -15.81 -0.56
C THR A 227 -13.20 -15.10 0.03
N SER A 228 -12.73 -14.00 -0.58
CA SER A 228 -11.63 -13.20 -0.03
C SER A 228 -12.04 -12.57 1.30
N VAL A 229 -13.23 -11.96 1.35
CA VAL A 229 -13.80 -11.37 2.57
C VAL A 229 -13.99 -12.44 3.67
N ALA A 230 -14.49 -13.63 3.32
CA ALA A 230 -14.61 -14.73 4.28
C ALA A 230 -13.24 -15.12 4.86
N TYR A 231 -12.23 -15.18 4.03
CA TYR A 231 -10.87 -15.55 4.43
C TYR A 231 -10.22 -14.47 5.32
N GLU A 232 -10.45 -13.20 5.02
CA GLU A 232 -10.04 -12.07 5.88
C GLU A 232 -10.72 -12.13 7.24
N ARG A 233 -12.04 -12.41 7.29
CA ARG A 233 -12.78 -12.56 8.55
C ARG A 233 -12.27 -13.75 9.38
N MET A 234 -11.84 -14.83 8.75
CA MET A 234 -11.19 -15.95 9.45
C MET A 234 -9.86 -15.51 10.07
N LEU A 235 -9.04 -14.74 9.36
CA LEU A 235 -7.79 -14.21 9.91
C LEU A 235 -8.03 -13.26 11.06
N ILE A 236 -8.97 -12.32 10.92
CA ILE A 236 -9.40 -11.42 12.01
C ILE A 236 -9.79 -12.24 13.24
N SER A 237 -10.62 -13.26 13.07
CA SER A 237 -11.08 -14.10 14.18
C SER A 237 -9.93 -14.88 14.83
N ALA A 238 -8.97 -15.37 14.05
CA ALA A 238 -7.80 -16.07 14.57
C ALA A 238 -6.89 -15.13 15.38
N LEU A 239 -6.63 -13.92 14.88
CA LEU A 239 -5.82 -12.91 15.58
C LEU A 239 -6.48 -12.41 16.86
N LEU A 240 -7.79 -12.14 16.83
CA LEU A 240 -8.55 -11.75 18.02
C LEU A 240 -8.55 -12.88 19.08
N ARG A 241 -8.70 -14.15 18.66
CA ARG A 241 -8.59 -15.28 19.57
C ARG A 241 -7.19 -15.43 20.17
N ALA A 242 -6.15 -15.25 19.34
CA ALA A 242 -4.78 -15.26 19.82
C ALA A 242 -4.54 -14.15 20.85
N LYS A 243 -5.02 -12.94 20.60
CA LYS A 243 -4.93 -11.80 21.53
C LYS A 243 -5.68 -12.06 22.84
N GLU A 244 -6.87 -12.67 22.78
CA GLU A 244 -7.62 -13.08 23.97
C GLU A 244 -6.87 -14.12 24.80
N LEU A 245 -6.28 -15.12 24.18
CA LEU A 245 -5.47 -16.14 24.86
C LEU A 245 -4.22 -15.54 25.49
N ALA A 246 -3.52 -14.67 24.76
CA ALA A 246 -2.34 -13.96 25.25
C ALA A 246 -2.68 -13.09 26.48
N SER A 247 -3.83 -12.39 26.46
CA SER A 247 -4.28 -11.58 27.62
C SER A 247 -4.62 -12.41 28.86
N LYS A 248 -4.93 -13.71 28.69
CA LYS A 248 -5.14 -14.68 29.77
C LYS A 248 -3.85 -15.37 30.23
N GLY A 249 -2.69 -14.94 29.71
CA GLY A 249 -1.39 -15.50 30.05
C GLY A 249 -1.03 -16.81 29.35
N VAL A 250 -1.80 -17.20 28.30
CA VAL A 250 -1.46 -18.38 27.50
C VAL A 250 -0.25 -18.04 26.63
N GLU A 251 0.77 -18.89 26.67
CA GLU A 251 1.95 -18.72 25.83
C GLU A 251 1.63 -19.15 24.38
N LEU A 252 1.84 -18.21 23.44
CA LEU A 252 1.63 -18.41 22.02
C LEU A 252 2.94 -18.18 21.26
N PHE A 253 3.19 -19.00 20.27
CA PHE A 253 4.25 -18.74 19.32
C PHE A 253 3.92 -17.47 18.52
N ALA A 254 4.89 -16.55 18.45
CA ALA A 254 4.85 -15.37 17.61
C ALA A 254 6.29 -14.88 17.36
N SER A 255 6.54 -14.19 16.24
CA SER A 255 7.76 -13.41 16.08
C SER A 255 7.83 -12.31 17.15
N PRO A 256 9.01 -11.77 17.47
CA PRO A 256 9.12 -10.73 18.51
C PRO A 256 8.17 -9.55 18.29
N ALA A 257 8.06 -9.07 17.06
CA ALA A 257 7.17 -7.97 16.71
C ALA A 257 5.68 -8.34 16.87
N LEU A 258 5.26 -9.50 16.38
CA LEU A 258 3.89 -9.96 16.56
C LEU A 258 3.57 -10.22 18.04
N LYS A 259 4.52 -10.77 18.81
CA LYS A 259 4.39 -10.99 20.25
C LYS A 259 4.15 -9.68 20.98
N PHE A 260 4.87 -8.61 20.63
CA PHE A 260 4.64 -7.29 21.21
C PHE A 260 3.16 -6.87 21.10
N PHE A 261 2.56 -6.97 19.92
CA PHE A 261 1.17 -6.56 19.70
C PHE A 261 0.13 -7.54 20.28
N LEU A 262 0.43 -8.83 20.39
CA LEU A 262 -0.48 -9.81 20.98
C LEU A 262 -0.61 -9.65 22.50
N TYR A 263 0.50 -9.36 23.18
CA TYR A 263 0.54 -9.34 24.65
C TYR A 263 0.33 -7.96 25.27
N ASN A 264 0.37 -6.89 24.45
CA ASN A 264 0.13 -5.54 24.93
C ASN A 264 -1.21 -5.00 24.40
N HIS A 265 -1.88 -4.21 25.23
CA HIS A 265 -3.02 -3.45 24.81
C HIS A 265 -2.52 -2.17 24.13
N ILE A 266 -2.73 -2.07 22.83
CA ILE A 266 -2.30 -0.91 22.02
C ILE A 266 -3.57 -0.22 21.49
N ASP A 267 -3.83 0.96 21.98
CA ASP A 267 -4.80 1.91 21.45
C ASP A 267 -4.07 3.04 20.71
N PRO A 268 -4.76 3.97 20.06
CA PRO A 268 -4.12 5.07 19.34
C PRO A 268 -3.22 5.92 20.23
N GLU A 269 -3.62 6.23 21.46
CA GLU A 269 -2.83 7.04 22.38
C GLU A 269 -1.50 6.36 22.73
N VAL A 270 -1.54 5.05 23.03
CA VAL A 270 -0.32 4.25 23.27
C VAL A 270 0.53 4.18 22.01
N PHE A 271 -0.09 3.99 20.84
CA PHE A 271 0.67 3.86 19.59
C PHE A 271 1.46 5.12 19.25
N TYR A 272 0.87 6.30 19.43
CA TYR A 272 1.53 7.57 19.13
C TYR A 272 2.60 7.97 20.15
N ASN A 273 2.40 7.60 21.42
CA ASN A 273 3.28 8.04 22.51
C ASN A 273 4.37 7.03 22.88
N ASN A 274 4.27 5.78 22.41
CA ASN A 274 5.29 4.75 22.67
C ASN A 274 6.09 4.44 21.39
N PRO A 275 7.36 4.85 21.32
CA PRO A 275 8.23 4.57 20.17
C PRO A 275 8.34 3.09 19.81
N ASP A 276 8.24 2.19 20.79
CA ASP A 276 8.33 0.75 20.57
C ASP A 276 7.19 0.24 19.67
N CYS A 277 6.05 0.92 19.64
CA CYS A 277 4.94 0.54 18.77
C CYS A 277 5.34 0.65 17.30
N LEU A 278 5.89 1.78 16.89
CA LEU A 278 6.34 1.99 15.52
C LEU A 278 7.53 1.07 15.17
N GLU A 279 8.47 0.88 16.10
CA GLU A 279 9.64 0.00 15.91
C GLU A 279 9.21 -1.46 15.69
N ASN A 280 8.25 -1.96 16.47
CA ASN A 280 7.71 -3.31 16.26
C ASN A 280 6.84 -3.39 15.01
N PHE A 281 6.06 -2.34 14.70
CA PHE A 281 5.22 -2.32 13.50
C PHE A 281 6.02 -2.47 12.20
N ILE A 282 7.16 -1.77 12.09
CA ILE A 282 8.01 -1.86 10.90
C ILE A 282 8.71 -3.20 10.73
N GLN A 283 8.73 -4.04 11.75
CA GLN A 283 9.27 -5.41 11.67
C GLN A 283 8.21 -6.43 11.19
N LEU A 284 6.91 -6.06 11.21
CA LEU A 284 5.85 -6.97 10.78
C LEU A 284 5.75 -7.06 9.26
N ASP A 285 5.60 -8.30 8.77
CA ASP A 285 5.22 -8.59 7.38
C ASP A 285 4.31 -9.84 7.30
N ASP A 286 3.91 -10.21 6.08
CA ASP A 286 2.99 -11.35 5.86
C ASP A 286 3.52 -12.67 6.44
N ASN A 287 4.86 -12.84 6.49
CA ASN A 287 5.46 -14.09 6.96
C ASN A 287 5.28 -14.29 8.48
N ASP A 288 5.24 -13.20 9.28
CA ASP A 288 4.98 -13.29 10.70
C ASP A 288 3.63 -13.96 10.98
N ILE A 289 2.62 -13.52 10.26
CA ILE A 289 1.25 -14.02 10.40
C ILE A 289 1.13 -15.45 9.90
N TRP A 290 1.66 -15.75 8.71
CA TRP A 290 1.63 -17.11 8.17
C TRP A 290 2.38 -18.12 9.04
N THR A 291 3.53 -17.72 9.60
CA THR A 291 4.30 -18.59 10.49
C THR A 291 3.54 -18.85 11.80
N ALA A 292 2.94 -17.81 12.37
CA ALA A 292 2.11 -17.95 13.56
C ALA A 292 0.92 -18.90 13.31
N LEU A 293 0.16 -18.71 12.23
CA LEU A 293 -0.96 -19.58 11.86
C LEU A 293 -0.54 -21.05 11.71
N LYS A 294 0.64 -21.32 11.11
CA LYS A 294 1.16 -22.70 11.00
C LYS A 294 1.37 -23.34 12.36
N VAL A 295 1.94 -22.62 13.33
CA VAL A 295 2.16 -23.14 14.66
C VAL A 295 0.83 -23.25 15.42
N TRP A 296 -0.04 -22.25 15.31
CA TRP A 296 -1.35 -22.26 15.97
C TRP A 296 -2.30 -23.34 15.47
N SER A 297 -2.09 -23.88 14.26
CA SER A 297 -2.93 -24.96 13.70
C SER A 297 -2.93 -26.24 14.55
N THR A 298 -1.91 -26.43 15.38
CA THR A 298 -1.79 -27.56 16.32
C THR A 298 -1.99 -27.18 17.79
N HIS A 299 -2.44 -25.94 18.05
CA HIS A 299 -2.65 -25.45 19.40
C HIS A 299 -3.81 -26.17 20.10
N THR A 300 -3.74 -26.29 21.44
CA THR A 300 -4.76 -26.99 22.25
C THR A 300 -6.10 -26.27 22.25
N ASP A 301 -6.12 -24.95 22.12
CA ASP A 301 -7.36 -24.17 21.94
C ASP A 301 -8.01 -24.51 20.60
N LYS A 302 -9.22 -25.07 20.67
CA LYS A 302 -9.95 -25.57 19.50
C LYS A 302 -10.36 -24.48 18.53
N VAL A 303 -10.68 -23.27 19.02
CA VAL A 303 -11.06 -22.15 18.15
C VAL A 303 -9.85 -21.68 17.35
N LEU A 304 -8.73 -21.41 18.02
CA LEU A 304 -7.50 -20.95 17.38
C LEU A 304 -6.98 -21.99 16.37
N SER A 305 -6.92 -23.28 16.79
CA SER A 305 -6.40 -24.33 15.90
C SER A 305 -7.30 -24.58 14.70
N THR A 306 -8.62 -24.56 14.84
CA THR A 306 -9.56 -24.76 13.73
C THR A 306 -9.48 -23.63 12.71
N LEU A 307 -9.47 -22.37 13.18
CA LEU A 307 -9.33 -21.21 12.29
C LEU A 307 -7.99 -21.23 11.54
N SER A 308 -6.91 -21.47 12.26
CA SER A 308 -5.56 -21.51 11.69
C SER A 308 -5.40 -22.65 10.67
N LEU A 309 -5.87 -23.84 11.00
CA LEU A 309 -5.85 -25.00 10.10
C LEU A 309 -6.74 -24.77 8.87
N GLY A 310 -7.91 -24.14 9.06
CA GLY A 310 -8.81 -23.75 7.98
C GLY A 310 -8.15 -22.80 7.01
N MET A 311 -7.40 -21.82 7.52
CA MET A 311 -6.63 -20.90 6.68
C MET A 311 -5.52 -21.59 5.90
N ILE A 312 -4.73 -22.46 6.54
CA ILE A 312 -3.63 -23.17 5.87
C ILE A 312 -4.14 -24.08 4.77
N ASN A 313 -5.23 -24.83 5.03
CA ASN A 313 -5.76 -25.83 4.13
C ASN A 313 -6.87 -25.30 3.21
N ARG A 314 -7.11 -23.98 3.18
CA ARG A 314 -8.16 -23.35 2.39
C ARG A 314 -9.58 -23.91 2.69
N ASN A 315 -9.83 -24.29 3.93
CA ASN A 315 -11.16 -24.69 4.40
C ASN A 315 -11.91 -23.44 4.89
N ILE A 316 -12.53 -22.73 3.96
CA ILE A 316 -13.13 -21.41 4.19
C ILE A 316 -14.57 -21.59 4.66
N PHE A 317 -14.95 -20.90 5.74
CA PHE A 317 -16.34 -20.87 6.19
C PHE A 317 -17.21 -20.12 5.17
N LYS A 318 -18.43 -20.62 4.95
CA LYS A 318 -19.40 -19.90 4.13
C LYS A 318 -19.83 -18.63 4.84
N VAL A 319 -19.85 -17.54 4.09
CA VAL A 319 -20.53 -16.30 4.48
C VAL A 319 -21.85 -16.27 3.74
N GLU A 320 -22.94 -16.19 4.47
CA GLU A 320 -24.29 -16.01 3.94
C GLU A 320 -24.62 -14.52 3.76
#